data_4fc892d6cc9b5a0d65a8ba2994a02638
#
_entry.id   4fc892d6cc9b5a0d65a8ba2994a02638
#
_cell.length_a   1.000
_cell.length_b   1.000
_cell.length_c   1.000
_cell.angle_alpha   90.00
_cell.angle_beta   90.00
_cell.angle_gamma   90.00
#
_symmetry.space_group_name_H-M   'P 1'
#
loop_
_entity.id
_entity.type
_entity.pdbx_description
1 polymer ?
#
loop_
_entity_poly.entity_id
_entity_poly.type
_entity_poly.pdbx_seq_one_letter_code
_entity_poly.pdbx_strand_id
1 'polypeptide(L)'
;MNEEVSTYIESLSEWQRETSGKLREAVHAAIPEAQERMQYKKPHFLKNGKYAAVVSVSKDAVSFTIFHTEHISLPEGFEGPPERKTAKFRQGQAVDKELLTNLVAQASAAL
;
A
#
# COMPACT_ATOMS: atom_id res chain seq x y z
N MET A 1 2.45 2.67 -15.02
CA MET A 1 1.57 2.92 -13.85
C MET A 1 0.22 3.44 -14.32
N ASN A 2 -0.80 3.22 -13.52
CA ASN A 2 -2.16 3.61 -13.89
C ASN A 2 -2.37 5.11 -13.75
N GLU A 3 -2.94 5.73 -14.77
CA GLU A 3 -3.11 7.18 -14.82
C GLU A 3 -4.17 7.70 -13.83
N GLU A 4 -5.23 6.92 -13.61
CA GLU A 4 -6.26 7.29 -12.62
C GLU A 4 -5.67 7.33 -11.21
N VAL A 5 -4.80 6.38 -10.89
CA VAL A 5 -4.11 6.34 -9.60
C VAL A 5 -3.18 7.54 -9.48
N SER A 6 -2.43 7.87 -10.54
CA SER A 6 -1.55 9.03 -10.54
C SER A 6 -2.33 10.32 -10.30
N THR A 7 -3.44 10.50 -11.02
CA THR A 7 -4.30 11.69 -10.87
C THR A 7 -4.87 11.78 -9.46
N TYR A 8 -5.31 10.65 -8.91
CA TYR A 8 -5.84 10.62 -7.54
C TYR A 8 -4.78 11.07 -6.53
N ILE A 9 -3.57 10.51 -6.61
CA ILE A 9 -2.49 10.85 -5.68
C ILE A 9 -2.12 12.33 -5.79
N GLU A 10 -2.04 12.86 -7.02
CA GLU A 10 -1.73 14.26 -7.24
C GLU A 10 -2.77 15.21 -6.66
N SER A 11 -4.01 14.75 -6.48
CA SER A 11 -5.09 15.56 -5.91
C SER A 11 -5.02 15.70 -4.39
N LEU A 12 -4.18 14.90 -3.73
CA LEU A 12 -4.09 14.87 -2.28
C LEU A 12 -3.31 16.07 -1.73
N SER A 13 -3.41 16.32 -0.42
CA SER A 13 -2.56 17.29 0.25
C SER A 13 -1.09 16.88 0.11
N GLU A 14 -0.17 17.83 0.29
CA GLU A 14 1.25 17.59 0.04
C GLU A 14 1.78 16.36 0.80
N TRP A 15 1.54 16.28 2.11
CA TRP A 15 2.09 15.18 2.90
C TRP A 15 1.43 13.83 2.54
N GLN A 16 0.13 13.86 2.21
CA GLN A 16 -0.57 12.65 1.80
C GLN A 16 -0.09 12.16 0.44
N ARG A 17 0.19 13.10 -0.46
CA ARG A 17 0.75 12.79 -1.78
C ARG A 17 2.13 12.16 -1.66
N GLU A 18 2.98 12.71 -0.81
CA GLU A 18 4.32 12.16 -0.59
C GLU A 18 4.27 10.77 0.04
N THR A 19 3.45 10.61 1.06
CA THR A 19 3.28 9.31 1.74
C THR A 19 2.73 8.27 0.78
N SER A 20 1.65 8.61 0.06
CA SER A 20 1.04 7.69 -0.91
C SER A 20 2.01 7.33 -2.03
N GLY A 21 2.81 8.29 -2.50
CA GLY A 21 3.80 8.04 -3.52
C GLY A 21 4.87 7.05 -3.08
N LYS A 22 5.33 7.15 -1.84
CA LYS A 22 6.31 6.20 -1.29
C LYS A 22 5.73 4.81 -1.12
N LEU A 23 4.47 4.71 -0.70
CA LEU A 23 3.78 3.42 -0.61
C LEU A 23 3.63 2.77 -1.99
N ARG A 24 3.27 3.56 -2.98
CA ARG A 24 3.18 3.11 -4.37
C ARG A 24 4.53 2.58 -4.87
N GLU A 25 5.60 3.29 -4.58
CA GLU A 25 6.96 2.88 -4.94
C GLU A 25 7.34 1.57 -4.28
N ALA A 26 7.00 1.40 -3.00
CA ALA A 26 7.28 0.17 -2.28
C ALA A 26 6.58 -1.04 -2.92
N VAL A 27 5.33 -0.87 -3.33
CA VAL A 27 4.60 -1.95 -4.01
C VAL A 27 5.26 -2.32 -5.33
N HIS A 28 5.64 -1.32 -6.14
CA HIS A 28 6.27 -1.61 -7.44
C HIS A 28 7.69 -2.13 -7.30
N ALA A 29 8.38 -1.81 -6.21
CA ALA A 29 9.68 -2.42 -5.92
C ALA A 29 9.53 -3.90 -5.55
N ALA A 30 8.46 -4.23 -4.81
CA ALA A 30 8.18 -5.61 -4.43
C ALA A 30 7.59 -6.43 -5.57
N ILE A 31 6.74 -5.82 -6.38
CA ILE A 31 6.01 -6.45 -7.47
C ILE A 31 6.18 -5.59 -8.72
N PRO A 32 7.29 -5.76 -9.49
CA PRO A 32 7.54 -4.91 -10.65
C PRO A 32 6.42 -4.90 -11.68
N GLU A 33 5.70 -6.01 -11.80
CA GLU A 33 4.58 -6.16 -12.75
C GLU A 33 3.22 -5.83 -12.12
N ALA A 34 3.19 -5.22 -10.94
CA ALA A 34 1.93 -4.91 -10.26
C ALA A 34 1.00 -4.09 -11.15
N GLN A 35 -0.25 -4.51 -11.19
CA GLN A 35 -1.31 -3.76 -11.83
C GLN A 35 -1.92 -2.80 -10.81
N GLU A 36 -2.35 -1.64 -11.28
CA GLU A 36 -3.01 -0.66 -10.44
C GLU A 36 -4.44 -0.46 -10.90
N ARG A 37 -5.33 -0.20 -9.94
CA ARG A 37 -6.74 0.02 -10.24
C ARG A 37 -7.36 0.91 -9.17
N MET A 38 -8.14 1.91 -9.60
CA MET A 38 -8.98 2.66 -8.67
C MET A 38 -10.26 1.87 -8.44
N GLN A 39 -10.52 1.47 -7.20
CA GLN A 39 -11.75 0.81 -6.79
C GLN A 39 -12.19 1.38 -5.45
N TYR A 40 -13.48 1.63 -5.30
CA TYR A 40 -14.02 2.19 -4.05
C TYR A 40 -13.26 3.46 -3.64
N LYS A 41 -12.85 4.27 -4.63
CA LYS A 41 -12.10 5.51 -4.45
C LYS A 41 -10.74 5.31 -3.77
N LYS A 42 -10.14 4.13 -3.96
CA LYS A 42 -8.85 3.77 -3.36
C LYS A 42 -7.93 3.14 -4.38
N PRO A 43 -6.64 3.51 -4.39
CA PRO A 43 -5.66 2.82 -5.22
C PRO A 43 -5.48 1.36 -4.76
N HIS A 44 -5.78 0.42 -5.63
CA HIS A 44 -5.57 -1.00 -5.40
C HIS A 44 -4.41 -1.49 -6.26
N PHE A 45 -3.59 -2.36 -5.68
CA PHE A 45 -2.45 -2.95 -6.36
C PHE A 45 -2.65 -4.46 -6.43
N LEU A 46 -2.47 -5.03 -7.63
CA LEU A 46 -2.77 -6.44 -7.88
C LEU A 46 -1.55 -7.15 -8.45
N LYS A 47 -1.44 -8.44 -8.11
CA LYS A 47 -0.47 -9.35 -8.70
C LYS A 47 -1.24 -10.55 -9.24
N ASN A 48 -1.10 -10.79 -10.55
CA ASN A 48 -1.83 -11.88 -11.22
C ASN A 48 -3.34 -11.84 -10.96
N GLY A 49 -3.89 -10.62 -10.98
CA GLY A 49 -5.33 -10.40 -10.80
C GLY A 49 -5.82 -10.47 -9.36
N LYS A 50 -4.95 -10.66 -8.39
CA LYS A 50 -5.33 -10.76 -6.97
C LYS A 50 -4.84 -9.54 -6.20
N TYR A 51 -5.60 -9.10 -5.21
CA TYR A 51 -5.21 -7.95 -4.40
C TYR A 51 -3.93 -8.23 -3.63
N ALA A 52 -2.96 -7.34 -3.75
CA ALA A 52 -1.72 -7.39 -2.99
C ALA A 52 -1.68 -6.29 -1.93
N ALA A 53 -2.17 -5.09 -2.25
CA ALA A 53 -2.18 -3.97 -1.33
C ALA A 53 -3.23 -2.94 -1.73
N VAL A 54 -3.62 -2.08 -0.79
CA VAL A 54 -4.53 -0.96 -1.04
C VAL A 54 -4.11 0.24 -0.19
N VAL A 55 -4.23 1.43 -0.77
CA VAL A 55 -4.01 2.70 -0.07
C VAL A 55 -5.38 3.34 0.17
N SER A 56 -5.66 3.71 1.42
CA SER A 56 -6.90 4.37 1.80
C SER A 56 -6.58 5.69 2.48
N VAL A 57 -7.08 6.79 1.93
CA VAL A 57 -6.79 8.13 2.43
C VAL A 57 -8.00 8.69 3.15
N SER A 58 -7.78 9.19 4.36
CA SER A 58 -8.77 9.94 5.11
C SER A 58 -8.23 11.34 5.38
N LYS A 59 -9.03 12.18 6.06
CA LYS A 59 -8.63 13.57 6.32
C LYS A 59 -7.26 13.65 7.02
N ASP A 60 -7.01 12.79 8.00
CA ASP A 60 -5.86 12.89 8.88
C ASP A 60 -4.86 11.73 8.75
N ALA A 61 -5.07 10.84 7.80
CA ALA A 61 -4.22 9.65 7.71
C ALA A 61 -4.16 9.09 6.29
N VAL A 62 -3.09 8.33 6.04
CA VAL A 62 -2.98 7.46 4.88
C VAL A 62 -2.80 6.06 5.43
N SER A 63 -3.70 5.16 5.08
CA SER A 63 -3.65 3.77 5.55
C SER A 63 -3.16 2.87 4.43
N PHE A 64 -2.30 1.92 4.77
CA PHE A 64 -1.75 0.96 3.83
C PHE A 64 -2.08 -0.44 4.30
N THR A 65 -2.87 -1.16 3.50
CA THR A 65 -3.26 -2.53 3.82
C THR A 65 -2.50 -3.48 2.91
N ILE A 66 -1.89 -4.51 3.52
CA ILE A 66 -1.22 -5.59 2.81
C ILE A 66 -2.10 -6.82 2.94
N PHE A 67 -2.39 -7.48 1.81
CA PHE A 67 -3.18 -8.70 1.78
C PHE A 67 -2.29 -9.94 1.88
N HIS A 68 -2.87 -11.07 2.24
CA HIS A 68 -2.17 -12.37 2.33
C HIS A 68 -1.07 -12.38 3.37
N THR A 69 -1.35 -11.80 4.54
CA THR A 69 -0.37 -11.65 5.62
C THR A 69 -0.38 -12.78 6.66
N GLU A 70 -1.24 -13.78 6.50
CA GLU A 70 -1.44 -14.81 7.51
C GLU A 70 -0.18 -15.65 7.83
N HIS A 71 0.77 -15.69 6.91
CA HIS A 71 1.97 -16.52 7.05
C HIS A 71 3.27 -15.73 7.19
N ILE A 72 3.18 -14.41 7.41
CA ILE A 72 4.38 -13.58 7.58
C ILE A 72 4.36 -12.88 8.95
N SER A 73 5.55 -12.51 9.41
CA SER A 73 5.70 -11.73 10.64
C SER A 73 5.67 -10.24 10.31
N LEU A 74 4.89 -9.48 11.07
CA LEU A 74 4.75 -8.04 10.87
C LEU A 74 5.23 -7.29 12.11
N PRO A 75 5.83 -6.10 11.92
CA PRO A 75 6.20 -5.25 13.05
C PRO A 75 4.97 -4.64 13.70
N GLU A 76 5.17 -4.01 14.86
CA GLU A 76 4.11 -3.24 15.52
C GLU A 76 3.58 -2.16 14.58
N GLY A 77 2.34 -1.79 14.77
CA GLY A 77 1.68 -0.77 13.95
C GLY A 77 0.80 -1.35 12.85
N PHE A 78 0.91 -2.65 12.59
CA PHE A 78 -0.01 -3.33 11.66
C PHE A 78 -1.12 -3.98 12.46
N GLU A 79 -2.36 -3.66 12.08
CA GLU A 79 -3.56 -4.15 12.76
C GLU A 79 -4.56 -4.70 11.77
N GLY A 80 -5.42 -5.60 12.24
CA GLY A 80 -6.47 -6.18 11.43
C GLY A 80 -6.49 -7.70 11.50
N PRO A 81 -7.38 -8.35 10.72
CA PRO A 81 -7.45 -9.80 10.69
C PRO A 81 -6.17 -10.43 10.11
N PRO A 82 -5.92 -11.71 10.41
CA PRO A 82 -4.68 -12.35 9.98
C PRO A 82 -4.38 -12.26 8.49
N GLU A 83 -5.40 -12.31 7.63
CA GLU A 83 -5.23 -12.36 6.17
C GLU A 83 -4.99 -10.98 5.55
N ARG A 84 -5.16 -9.90 6.31
CA ARG A 84 -4.85 -8.55 5.82
C ARG A 84 -4.60 -7.62 6.98
N LYS A 85 -3.50 -6.90 6.93
CA LYS A 85 -3.07 -6.02 8.00
C LYS A 85 -2.84 -4.62 7.48
N THR A 86 -3.19 -3.63 8.29
CA THR A 86 -3.14 -2.23 7.91
C THR A 86 -2.23 -1.43 8.83
N ALA A 87 -1.35 -0.64 8.22
CA ALA A 87 -0.56 0.37 8.93
C ALA A 87 -1.13 1.74 8.59
N LYS A 88 -1.25 2.60 9.58
CA LYS A 88 -1.79 3.95 9.41
C LYS A 88 -0.66 4.96 9.58
N PHE A 89 -0.52 5.83 8.58
CA PHE A 89 0.48 6.90 8.60
C PHE A 89 -0.20 8.25 8.79
N ARG A 90 0.29 9.03 9.73
CA ARG A 90 -0.17 10.39 9.98
C ARG A 90 0.90 11.37 9.52
N GLN A 91 0.54 12.64 9.41
CA GLN A 91 1.48 13.68 8.98
C GLN A 91 2.72 13.67 9.86
N GLY A 92 3.90 13.73 9.23
CA GLY A 92 5.18 13.72 9.91
C GLY A 92 5.76 12.34 10.18
N GLN A 93 4.99 11.28 9.95
CA GLN A 93 5.52 9.91 10.12
C GLN A 93 6.27 9.48 8.86
N ALA A 94 7.45 8.92 9.07
CA ALA A 94 8.26 8.42 7.97
C ALA A 94 7.73 7.09 7.44
N VAL A 95 7.88 6.89 6.13
CA VAL A 95 7.59 5.61 5.48
C VAL A 95 8.91 4.86 5.32
N ASP A 96 9.02 3.71 5.95
CA ASP A 96 10.18 2.83 5.75
C ASP A 96 9.92 2.00 4.50
N LYS A 97 10.33 2.55 3.36
CA LYS A 97 10.06 1.96 2.07
C LYS A 97 10.69 0.57 1.90
N GLU A 98 11.90 0.39 2.41
CA GLU A 98 12.58 -0.91 2.34
C GLU A 98 11.84 -1.98 3.12
N LEU A 99 11.42 -1.66 4.34
CA LEU A 99 10.64 -2.59 5.15
C LEU A 99 9.33 -2.97 4.45
N LEU A 100 8.60 -1.97 3.95
CA LEU A 100 7.31 -2.23 3.28
C LEU A 100 7.49 -3.03 2.00
N THR A 101 8.55 -2.75 1.24
CA THR A 101 8.86 -3.53 0.04
C THR A 101 9.03 -5.01 0.40
N ASN A 102 9.81 -5.29 1.45
CA ASN A 102 10.04 -6.67 1.90
C ASN A 102 8.75 -7.34 2.37
N LEU A 103 7.92 -6.63 3.13
CA LEU A 103 6.66 -7.19 3.62
C LEU A 103 5.69 -7.51 2.48
N VAL A 104 5.56 -6.60 1.53
CA VAL A 104 4.70 -6.82 0.35
C VAL A 104 5.22 -7.99 -0.47
N ALA A 105 6.53 -8.08 -0.68
CA ALA A 105 7.13 -9.18 -1.43
C ALA A 105 6.85 -10.53 -0.76
N GLN A 106 7.01 -10.61 0.55
CA GLN A 106 6.75 -11.84 1.29
C GLN A 106 5.27 -12.23 1.23
N ALA A 107 4.38 -11.27 1.47
CA ALA A 107 2.94 -11.53 1.50
C ALA A 107 2.41 -11.97 0.14
N SER A 108 2.95 -11.40 -0.95
CA SER A 108 2.47 -11.66 -2.31
C SER A 108 3.24 -12.76 -3.04
N ALA A 109 4.20 -13.39 -2.39
CA ALA A 109 5.09 -14.34 -3.05
C ALA A 109 4.37 -15.49 -3.74
N ALA A 110 3.22 -15.93 -3.20
CA ALA A 110 2.46 -17.05 -3.75
C ALA A 110 1.39 -16.64 -4.79
N LEU A 111 1.27 -15.37 -5.08
CA LEU A 111 0.25 -14.88 -6.04
C LEU A 111 0.67 -14.99 -7.48
#